data_4f669309f3b39d30598a536067654303
#
_entry.id   4f669309f3b39d30598a536067654303
#
_cell.length_a   1.000
_cell.length_b   1.000
_cell.length_c   1.000
_cell.angle_alpha   90.00
_cell.angle_beta   90.00
_cell.angle_gamma   90.00
#
_symmetry.space_group_name_H-M   'P 1'
#
loop_
_entity.id
_entity.type
_entity.pdbx_description
1 polymer ?
#
loop_
_entity_poly.entity_id
_entity_poly.type
_entity_poly.pdbx_seq_one_letter_code
_entity_poly.pdbx_strand_id
1 'polypeptide(L)'
;MSENYYLISDNDVHMPIRCTMQRFDHIRQQMHDYFELSMIVSGSCTLQFDDHMYSLREDDIFCINPLTLHELHGVNCVIITVLFNQTLFEQILPVPSHPRFFCISPMSDNQEAIAQLRSLIAHIIKTNVDKKDGYELRNWSYIYNVMDIMYLHFRVKLSTANEKKNHKYAIRIAEISQLIQQRYTENITLKELADEVHLSVPYLSKFFVDYFGMNFLSYLNQYRLMHAMQELSITDKNIDEVAIDSGFPNSHAFVTLLKKEYGMLPKEYRREQKKEKQQTNVIKLR
;
A
#
# COMPACT_ATOMS: atom_id res chain seq x y z
N MET A 1 5.60 16.36 -16.95
CA MET A 1 6.59 15.44 -17.57
C MET A 1 6.05 14.04 -17.37
N SER A 2 6.19 13.13 -18.33
CA SER A 2 5.67 11.77 -18.21
C SER A 2 6.41 11.04 -17.08
N GLU A 3 5.70 10.66 -16.03
CA GLU A 3 6.18 9.76 -15.01
C GLU A 3 6.52 8.43 -15.69
N ASN A 4 7.77 7.98 -15.61
CA ASN A 4 8.18 6.69 -16.14
C ASN A 4 7.93 5.65 -15.05
N TYR A 5 6.88 4.87 -15.22
CA TYR A 5 6.52 3.76 -14.35
C TYR A 5 6.94 2.44 -15.01
N TYR A 6 7.65 1.60 -14.27
CA TYR A 6 8.09 0.29 -14.72
C TYR A 6 7.59 -0.78 -13.75
N LEU A 7 6.67 -1.62 -14.22
CA LEU A 7 6.25 -2.81 -13.48
C LEU A 7 7.32 -3.89 -13.67
N ILE A 8 8.02 -4.25 -12.61
CA ILE A 8 9.07 -5.28 -12.62
C ILE A 8 8.45 -6.68 -12.46
N SER A 9 7.50 -6.81 -11.54
CA SER A 9 6.68 -8.02 -11.40
C SER A 9 5.29 -7.63 -10.92
N ASP A 10 4.29 -8.39 -11.34
CA ASP A 10 2.90 -8.26 -10.86
C ASP A 10 2.55 -9.44 -9.94
N ASN A 11 1.56 -9.24 -9.08
CA ASN A 11 1.01 -10.30 -8.25
C ASN A 11 0.60 -11.49 -9.13
N ASP A 12 1.24 -12.63 -8.90
CA ASP A 12 0.87 -13.91 -9.46
C ASP A 12 0.26 -14.77 -8.33
N VAL A 13 -0.57 -15.76 -8.68
CA VAL A 13 -1.14 -16.73 -7.73
C VAL A 13 -0.04 -17.42 -6.92
N HIS A 14 1.15 -17.58 -7.50
CA HIS A 14 2.31 -18.23 -6.87
C HIS A 14 3.27 -17.25 -6.20
N MET A 15 3.13 -15.94 -6.45
CA MET A 15 4.04 -14.91 -5.94
C MET A 15 3.25 -13.64 -5.56
N PRO A 16 2.74 -13.53 -4.34
CA PRO A 16 1.90 -12.41 -3.93
C PRO A 16 2.74 -11.15 -3.62
N ILE A 17 3.70 -10.85 -4.46
CA ILE A 17 4.51 -9.63 -4.41
C ILE A 17 4.43 -8.86 -5.72
N ARG A 18 4.41 -7.55 -5.61
CA ARG A 18 4.49 -6.64 -6.74
C ARG A 18 5.73 -5.77 -6.58
N CYS A 19 6.56 -5.72 -7.61
CA CYS A 19 7.75 -4.89 -7.64
C CYS A 19 7.62 -3.83 -8.73
N THR A 20 7.85 -2.59 -8.36
CA THR A 20 7.76 -1.45 -9.29
C THR A 20 9.02 -0.59 -9.20
N MET A 21 9.33 0.12 -10.28
CA MET A 21 10.29 1.22 -10.29
C MET A 21 9.62 2.41 -10.97
N GLN A 22 9.64 3.55 -10.33
CA GLN A 22 8.94 4.74 -10.81
C GLN A 22 9.82 5.98 -10.68
N ARG A 23 9.82 6.82 -11.73
CA ARG A 23 10.29 8.20 -11.64
C ARG A 23 9.08 9.10 -11.43
N PHE A 24 9.14 9.98 -10.43
CA PHE A 24 8.04 10.87 -10.10
C PHE A 24 8.54 12.23 -9.59
N ASP A 25 7.69 13.24 -9.77
CA ASP A 25 7.80 14.53 -9.10
C ASP A 25 6.77 14.63 -7.97
N HIS A 26 5.63 13.95 -8.10
CA HIS A 26 4.58 13.92 -7.09
C HIS A 26 3.75 12.64 -7.21
N ILE A 27 3.71 11.83 -6.17
CA ILE A 27 2.72 10.77 -5.98
C ILE A 27 1.66 11.34 -5.03
N ARG A 28 0.46 11.57 -5.57
CA ARG A 28 -0.65 12.14 -4.83
C ARG A 28 -1.05 11.26 -3.66
N GLN A 29 -1.74 11.86 -2.71
CA GLN A 29 -2.26 11.17 -1.55
C GLN A 29 -3.02 9.90 -1.95
N GLN A 30 -2.54 8.76 -1.48
CA GLN A 30 -3.05 7.44 -1.79
C GLN A 30 -3.07 6.53 -0.56
N MET A 31 -3.84 5.46 -0.66
CA MET A 31 -3.95 4.41 0.33
C MET A 31 -4.08 3.07 -0.39
N HIS A 32 -3.47 2.03 0.15
CA HIS A 32 -3.56 0.67 -0.39
C HIS A 32 -3.54 -0.36 0.75
N ASP A 33 -3.98 -1.57 0.47
CA ASP A 33 -4.06 -2.69 1.41
C ASP A 33 -2.79 -3.55 1.45
N TYR A 34 -1.76 -3.16 0.72
CA TYR A 34 -0.45 -3.79 0.73
C TYR A 34 0.47 -3.17 1.78
N PHE A 35 1.35 -3.99 2.34
CA PHE A 35 2.55 -3.49 2.98
C PHE A 35 3.52 -3.04 1.88
N GLU A 36 4.03 -1.83 2.01
CA GLU A 36 4.98 -1.24 1.09
C GLU A 36 6.35 -1.11 1.74
N LEU A 37 7.39 -1.59 1.08
CA LEU A 37 8.78 -1.33 1.40
C LEU A 37 9.44 -0.67 0.20
N SER A 38 9.86 0.58 0.38
CA SER A 38 10.37 1.42 -0.70
C SER A 38 11.79 1.90 -0.44
N MET A 39 12.57 2.06 -1.52
CA MET A 39 13.93 2.58 -1.52
C MET A 39 14.08 3.68 -2.57
N ILE A 40 14.70 4.79 -2.19
CA ILE A 40 15.06 5.86 -3.12
C ILE A 40 16.32 5.44 -3.88
N VAL A 41 16.23 5.35 -5.19
CA VAL A 41 17.34 4.95 -6.08
C VAL A 41 18.16 6.15 -6.52
N SER A 42 17.49 7.29 -6.73
CA SER A 42 18.16 8.55 -7.05
C SER A 42 17.27 9.74 -6.72
N GLY A 43 17.87 10.90 -6.52
CA GLY A 43 17.17 12.13 -6.17
C GLY A 43 16.78 12.20 -4.70
N SER A 44 15.71 12.90 -4.41
CA SER A 44 15.17 13.04 -3.06
C SER A 44 13.65 13.15 -3.09
N CYS A 45 13.02 12.83 -1.97
CA CYS A 45 11.59 13.08 -1.80
C CYS A 45 11.24 13.46 -0.37
N THR A 46 10.07 14.07 -0.22
CA THR A 46 9.40 14.24 1.07
C THR A 46 8.24 13.27 1.11
N LEU A 47 8.27 12.37 2.08
CA LEU A 47 7.19 11.46 2.41
C LEU A 47 6.32 12.11 3.49
N GLN A 48 5.03 12.21 3.24
CA GLN A 48 4.05 12.68 4.22
C GLN A 48 3.11 11.54 4.58
N PHE A 49 3.00 11.21 5.86
CA PHE A 49 1.96 10.35 6.45
C PHE A 49 1.80 10.65 7.95
N ASP A 50 0.63 10.38 8.50
CA ASP A 50 0.31 10.59 9.93
C ASP A 50 0.67 12.01 10.42
N ASP A 51 0.34 13.06 9.65
CA ASP A 51 0.66 14.48 9.92
C ASP A 51 2.17 14.79 10.07
N HIS A 52 3.03 13.85 9.71
CA HIS A 52 4.48 14.02 9.73
C HIS A 52 5.05 14.07 8.31
N MET A 53 6.12 14.84 8.17
CA MET A 53 6.88 14.95 6.92
C MET A 53 8.30 14.44 7.14
N TYR A 54 8.73 13.52 6.27
CA TYR A 54 10.06 12.91 6.32
C TYR A 54 10.83 13.23 5.04
N SER A 55 12.00 13.84 5.18
CA SER A 55 12.89 14.09 4.04
C SER A 55 13.78 12.89 3.80
N LEU A 56 13.70 12.34 2.59
CA LEU A 56 14.39 11.15 2.14
C LEU A 56 15.28 11.48 0.94
N ARG A 57 16.40 10.80 0.82
CA ARG A 57 17.39 10.94 -0.24
C ARG A 57 17.82 9.58 -0.78
N GLU A 58 18.66 9.57 -1.76
CA GLU A 58 19.27 8.36 -2.32
C GLU A 58 19.75 7.39 -1.22
N ASP A 59 19.48 6.10 -1.42
CA ASP A 59 19.68 4.99 -0.49
C ASP A 59 18.77 4.96 0.75
N ASP A 60 17.90 5.93 0.94
CA ASP A 60 16.95 5.86 2.04
C ASP A 60 15.85 4.85 1.76
N ILE A 61 15.45 4.13 2.82
CA ILE A 61 14.35 3.17 2.84
C ILE A 61 13.25 3.68 3.74
N PHE A 62 12.02 3.41 3.35
CA PHE A 62 10.86 3.59 4.20
C PHE A 62 9.82 2.49 4.00
N CYS A 63 8.98 2.29 5.00
CA CYS A 63 7.82 1.40 4.86
C CYS A 63 6.52 2.17 5.07
N ILE A 64 5.47 1.73 4.38
CA ILE A 64 4.08 2.15 4.58
C ILE A 64 3.28 0.92 4.98
N ASN A 65 2.58 1.02 6.11
CA ASN A 65 1.68 -0.04 6.54
C ASN A 65 0.41 -0.05 5.68
N PRO A 66 -0.25 -1.20 5.53
CA PRO A 66 -1.54 -1.26 4.88
C PRO A 66 -2.51 -0.21 5.41
N LEU A 67 -3.32 0.33 4.52
CA LEU A 67 -4.37 1.30 4.82
C LEU A 67 -3.88 2.59 5.49
N THR A 68 -2.61 2.94 5.27
CA THR A 68 -2.03 4.23 5.70
C THR A 68 -2.11 5.22 4.56
N LEU A 69 -2.75 6.37 4.82
CA LEU A 69 -2.80 7.47 3.86
C LEU A 69 -1.43 8.13 3.79
N HIS A 70 -0.88 8.24 2.58
CA HIS A 70 0.45 8.80 2.37
C HIS A 70 0.57 9.54 1.04
N GLU A 71 1.54 10.44 0.96
CA GLU A 71 1.84 11.26 -0.21
C GLU A 71 3.35 11.44 -0.34
N LEU A 72 3.88 11.50 -1.58
CA LEU A 72 5.29 11.73 -1.83
C LEU A 72 5.50 12.90 -2.81
N HIS A 73 6.38 13.80 -2.43
CA HIS A 73 6.84 14.90 -3.27
C HIS A 73 8.31 14.69 -3.63
N GLY A 74 8.59 14.39 -4.89
CA GLY A 74 9.92 14.05 -5.40
C GLY A 74 10.62 15.23 -6.06
N VAL A 75 11.96 15.21 -6.02
CA VAL A 75 12.81 16.08 -6.85
C VAL A 75 13.77 15.18 -7.62
N ASN A 76 13.52 15.02 -8.91
CA ASN A 76 14.23 14.06 -9.77
C ASN A 76 14.29 12.66 -9.16
N CYS A 77 13.22 12.25 -8.50
CA CYS A 77 13.19 11.07 -7.64
C CYS A 77 12.88 9.81 -8.47
N VAL A 78 13.68 8.78 -8.26
CA VAL A 78 13.40 7.41 -8.71
C VAL A 78 13.28 6.53 -7.47
N ILE A 79 12.16 5.83 -7.37
CA ILE A 79 11.85 4.91 -6.27
C ILE A 79 11.70 3.49 -6.79
N ILE A 80 12.17 2.54 -6.02
CA ILE A 80 11.83 1.13 -6.14
C ILE A 80 10.92 0.77 -4.99
N THR A 81 9.84 0.06 -5.29
CA THR A 81 8.84 -0.37 -4.30
C THR A 81 8.59 -1.87 -4.40
N VAL A 82 8.62 -2.54 -3.26
CA VAL A 82 8.18 -3.93 -3.08
C VAL A 82 6.88 -3.90 -2.26
N LEU A 83 5.81 -4.38 -2.87
CA LEU A 83 4.49 -4.49 -2.28
C LEU A 83 4.17 -5.95 -1.99
N PHE A 84 3.66 -6.26 -0.82
CA PHE A 84 3.16 -7.59 -0.49
C PHE A 84 1.96 -7.53 0.44
N ASN A 85 1.10 -8.55 0.36
CA ASN A 85 -0.13 -8.58 1.14
C ASN A 85 0.18 -8.79 2.62
N GLN A 86 -0.51 -8.06 3.50
CA GLN A 86 -0.41 -8.20 4.95
C GLN A 86 -0.74 -9.63 5.43
N THR A 87 -1.58 -10.37 4.72
CA THR A 87 -1.94 -11.75 5.03
C THR A 87 -0.72 -12.68 5.10
N LEU A 88 0.40 -12.33 4.47
CA LEU A 88 1.65 -13.09 4.61
C LEU A 88 2.15 -13.13 6.06
N PHE A 89 2.05 -12.02 6.80
CA PHE A 89 2.38 -12.00 8.22
C PHE A 89 1.41 -12.85 9.05
N GLU A 90 0.13 -12.82 8.71
CA GLU A 90 -0.92 -13.57 9.43
C GLU A 90 -0.77 -15.07 9.27
N GLN A 91 -0.29 -15.55 8.12
CA GLN A 91 -0.06 -16.96 7.85
C GLN A 91 1.12 -17.54 8.64
N ILE A 92 2.07 -16.72 9.05
CA ILE A 92 3.34 -17.15 9.66
C ILE A 92 3.34 -16.90 11.15
N LEU A 93 2.76 -15.80 11.60
CA LEU A 93 2.76 -15.42 13.01
C LEU A 93 1.58 -16.06 13.73
N PRO A 94 1.83 -16.75 14.88
CA PRO A 94 0.73 -17.28 15.68
C PRO A 94 -0.04 -16.13 16.32
N VAL A 95 -1.37 -16.12 16.15
CA VAL A 95 -2.37 -15.21 16.74
C VAL A 95 -2.59 -13.91 15.97
N PRO A 96 -3.79 -13.30 16.05
CA PRO A 96 -4.18 -12.13 15.24
C PRO A 96 -3.32 -10.92 15.58
N SER A 97 -2.09 -10.94 15.15
CA SER A 97 -1.19 -9.81 15.21
C SER A 97 -1.12 -9.20 13.82
N HIS A 98 -1.76 -8.07 13.65
CA HIS A 98 -1.49 -7.19 12.51
C HIS A 98 -0.32 -6.30 12.91
N PRO A 99 0.95 -6.75 12.75
CA PRO A 99 2.08 -5.97 13.19
C PRO A 99 2.13 -4.67 12.37
N ARG A 100 2.28 -3.57 13.07
CA ARG A 100 2.61 -2.30 12.42
C ARG A 100 4.11 -2.06 12.54
N PHE A 101 4.67 -1.45 11.52
CA PHE A 101 6.09 -1.21 11.41
C PHE A 101 6.37 0.27 11.26
N PHE A 102 7.48 0.71 11.84
CA PHE A 102 8.03 2.04 11.61
C PHE A 102 9.47 1.87 11.14
N CYS A 103 9.68 2.02 9.83
CA CYS A 103 10.98 1.95 9.20
C CYS A 103 11.13 3.18 8.30
N ILE A 104 11.89 4.15 8.75
CA ILE A 104 12.33 5.33 8.00
C ILE A 104 13.82 5.44 8.26
N SER A 105 14.66 5.13 7.27
CA SER A 105 16.09 4.93 7.48
C SER A 105 16.83 6.10 8.13
N PRO A 106 16.54 7.38 7.81
CA PRO A 106 17.14 8.51 8.50
C PRO A 106 16.78 8.62 9.99
N MET A 107 15.69 7.95 10.41
CA MET A 107 15.20 7.97 11.79
C MET A 107 15.59 6.71 12.58
N SER A 108 16.29 5.77 11.94
CA SER A 108 16.61 4.48 12.53
C SER A 108 18.03 4.46 13.11
N ASP A 109 18.15 4.00 14.34
CA ASP A 109 19.45 3.71 14.97
C ASP A 109 20.05 2.39 14.48
N ASN A 110 19.25 1.49 13.87
CA ASN A 110 19.68 0.18 13.41
C ASN A 110 20.10 0.22 11.93
N GLN A 111 21.29 0.77 11.66
CA GLN A 111 21.85 0.91 10.32
C GLN A 111 22.23 -0.44 9.68
N GLU A 112 22.53 -1.46 10.49
CA GLU A 112 22.79 -2.82 9.99
C GLU A 112 21.52 -3.44 9.39
N ALA A 113 20.39 -3.39 10.09
CA ALA A 113 19.11 -3.86 9.57
C ALA A 113 18.68 -3.09 8.29
N ILE A 114 18.92 -1.78 8.24
CA ILE A 114 18.69 -0.97 7.04
C ILE A 114 19.55 -1.45 5.87
N ALA A 115 20.83 -1.73 6.09
CA ALA A 115 21.72 -2.22 5.04
C ALA A 115 21.29 -3.62 4.52
N GLN A 116 20.83 -4.48 5.41
CA GLN A 116 20.28 -5.79 5.04
C GLN A 116 19.00 -5.64 4.19
N LEU A 117 18.07 -4.75 4.58
CA LEU A 117 16.86 -4.47 3.78
C LEU A 117 17.19 -3.92 2.39
N ARG A 118 18.18 -3.01 2.25
CA ARG A 118 18.65 -2.54 0.92
C ARG A 118 19.10 -3.69 0.05
N SER A 119 19.94 -4.57 0.61
CA SER A 119 20.45 -5.74 -0.10
C SER A 119 19.31 -6.66 -0.55
N LEU A 120 18.33 -6.91 0.32
CA LEU A 120 17.18 -7.76 0.01
C LEU A 120 16.30 -7.15 -1.08
N ILE A 121 16.00 -5.84 -1.03
CA ILE A 121 15.27 -5.14 -2.09
C ILE A 121 16.00 -5.31 -3.43
N ALA A 122 17.31 -5.08 -3.47
CA ALA A 122 18.11 -5.23 -4.68
C ALA A 122 18.07 -6.68 -5.21
N HIS A 123 18.15 -7.70 -4.33
CA HIS A 123 18.04 -9.11 -4.71
C HIS A 123 16.65 -9.46 -5.25
N ILE A 124 15.58 -9.00 -4.61
CA ILE A 124 14.20 -9.20 -5.08
C ILE A 124 14.04 -8.62 -6.48
N ILE A 125 14.46 -7.37 -6.70
CA ILE A 125 14.35 -6.71 -7.99
C ILE A 125 15.13 -7.47 -9.06
N LYS A 126 16.41 -7.79 -8.79
CA LYS A 126 17.25 -8.55 -9.72
C LYS A 126 16.66 -9.90 -10.08
N THR A 127 16.14 -10.63 -9.07
CA THR A 127 15.54 -11.95 -9.27
C THR A 127 14.29 -11.86 -10.15
N ASN A 128 13.47 -10.83 -9.98
CA ASN A 128 12.28 -10.62 -10.80
C ASN A 128 12.58 -10.10 -12.22
N VAL A 129 13.71 -9.43 -12.42
CA VAL A 129 14.18 -9.03 -13.75
C VAL A 129 14.77 -10.24 -14.49
N ASP A 130 15.65 -10.99 -13.84
CA ASP A 130 16.38 -12.12 -14.46
C ASP A 130 15.48 -13.34 -14.71
N LYS A 131 14.53 -13.61 -13.85
CA LYS A 131 13.57 -14.76 -13.87
C LYS A 131 14.23 -16.10 -14.20
N LYS A 132 15.41 -16.36 -13.62
CA LYS A 132 16.10 -17.63 -13.75
C LYS A 132 15.34 -18.74 -13.04
N ASP A 133 15.56 -19.98 -13.46
CA ASP A 133 14.92 -21.17 -12.86
C ASP A 133 14.99 -21.14 -11.32
N GLY A 134 13.86 -21.39 -10.67
CA GLY A 134 13.67 -21.30 -9.22
C GLY A 134 13.62 -19.85 -8.67
N TYR A 135 13.32 -18.84 -9.50
CA TYR A 135 13.24 -17.44 -9.07
C TYR A 135 12.15 -17.22 -8.03
N GLU A 136 11.03 -17.94 -8.10
CA GLU A 136 9.94 -17.88 -7.13
C GLU A 136 10.43 -18.29 -5.74
N LEU A 137 11.14 -19.43 -5.65
CA LEU A 137 11.66 -19.92 -4.38
C LEU A 137 12.66 -18.94 -3.77
N ARG A 138 13.53 -18.34 -4.59
CA ARG A 138 14.46 -17.28 -4.14
C ARG A 138 13.73 -16.06 -3.63
N ASN A 139 12.69 -15.59 -4.33
CA ASN A 139 11.88 -14.46 -3.88
C ASN A 139 11.22 -14.74 -2.55
N TRP A 140 10.63 -15.92 -2.36
CA TRP A 140 10.07 -16.32 -1.07
C TRP A 140 11.09 -16.25 0.05
N SER A 141 12.33 -16.74 -0.20
CA SER A 141 13.38 -16.66 0.82
C SER A 141 13.72 -15.21 1.18
N TYR A 142 13.80 -14.31 0.20
CA TYR A 142 14.05 -12.89 0.45
C TYR A 142 12.89 -12.19 1.17
N ILE A 143 11.66 -12.49 0.82
CA ILE A 143 10.47 -11.92 1.48
C ILE A 143 10.42 -12.37 2.95
N TYR A 144 10.65 -13.64 3.25
CA TYR A 144 10.72 -14.10 4.64
C TYR A 144 11.84 -13.41 5.43
N ASN A 145 13.01 -13.17 4.82
CA ASN A 145 14.07 -12.40 5.46
C ASN A 145 13.66 -10.92 5.69
N VAL A 146 13.00 -10.29 4.72
CA VAL A 146 12.43 -8.94 4.90
C VAL A 146 11.46 -8.93 6.09
N MET A 147 10.53 -9.90 6.14
CA MET A 147 9.55 -9.99 7.21
C MET A 147 10.21 -10.21 8.58
N ASP A 148 11.24 -11.04 8.66
CA ASP A 148 12.00 -11.29 9.88
C ASP A 148 12.68 -10.03 10.39
N ILE A 149 13.43 -9.32 9.52
CA ILE A 149 14.10 -8.07 9.87
C ILE A 149 13.08 -7.00 10.30
N MET A 150 11.98 -6.85 9.54
CA MET A 150 10.93 -5.90 9.89
C MET A 150 10.31 -6.22 11.26
N TYR A 151 10.03 -7.49 11.53
CA TYR A 151 9.43 -7.93 12.79
C TYR A 151 10.37 -7.75 14.00
N LEU A 152 11.65 -8.07 13.84
CA LEU A 152 12.63 -7.98 14.94
C LEU A 152 13.04 -6.54 15.25
N HIS A 153 13.22 -5.72 14.23
CA HIS A 153 13.89 -4.42 14.37
C HIS A 153 12.99 -3.20 14.19
N PHE A 154 11.91 -3.32 13.42
CA PHE A 154 11.07 -2.18 13.05
C PHE A 154 9.62 -2.29 13.51
N ARG A 155 9.25 -3.39 14.16
CA ARG A 155 7.92 -3.53 14.73
C ARG A 155 7.69 -2.46 15.80
N VAL A 156 6.58 -1.74 15.68
CA VAL A 156 6.15 -0.78 16.70
C VAL A 156 5.89 -1.54 17.98
N LYS A 157 6.83 -1.45 18.93
CA LYS A 157 6.67 -2.00 20.28
C LYS A 157 5.80 -1.04 21.07
N LEU A 158 4.68 -1.53 21.52
CA LEU A 158 3.80 -0.75 22.38
C LEU A 158 4.45 -0.64 23.78
N SER A 159 4.64 0.57 24.29
CA SER A 159 5.26 0.76 25.61
C SER A 159 4.40 0.20 26.73
N THR A 160 5.01 -0.38 27.77
CA THR A 160 4.38 -1.15 28.85
C THR A 160 3.24 -0.44 29.59
N ALA A 161 3.28 0.88 29.76
CA ALA A 161 2.23 1.66 30.44
C ALA A 161 0.97 1.87 29.56
N ASN A 162 1.13 1.82 28.22
CA ASN A 162 0.06 1.96 27.23
C ASN A 162 -0.22 0.66 26.45
N GLU A 163 0.52 -0.43 26.74
CA GLU A 163 0.44 -1.67 25.96
C GLU A 163 -0.98 -2.21 25.84
N LYS A 164 -1.71 -2.32 26.95
CA LYS A 164 -3.09 -2.80 26.94
C LYS A 164 -4.02 -1.89 26.13
N LYS A 165 -3.81 -0.57 26.22
CA LYS A 165 -4.63 0.42 25.49
C LYS A 165 -4.31 0.39 24.00
N ASN A 166 -3.04 0.42 23.65
CA ASN A 166 -2.57 0.43 22.26
C ASN A 166 -2.81 -0.93 21.56
N HIS A 167 -2.64 -2.06 22.30
CA HIS A 167 -2.99 -3.38 21.78
C HIS A 167 -4.50 -3.47 21.46
N LYS A 168 -5.35 -2.94 22.35
CA LYS A 168 -6.79 -2.86 22.09
C LYS A 168 -7.12 -2.02 20.87
N TYR A 169 -6.39 -0.94 20.62
CA TYR A 169 -6.56 -0.11 19.41
C TYR A 169 -6.06 -0.80 18.15
N ALA A 170 -4.91 -1.48 18.21
CA ALA A 170 -4.39 -2.24 17.07
C ALA A 170 -5.34 -3.36 16.63
N ILE A 171 -5.86 -4.14 17.59
CA ILE A 171 -6.89 -5.14 17.31
C ILE A 171 -8.12 -4.49 16.68
N ARG A 172 -8.57 -3.38 17.22
CA ARG A 172 -9.75 -2.68 16.70
C ARG A 172 -9.57 -2.11 15.30
N ILE A 173 -8.39 -1.56 15.00
CA ILE A 173 -8.05 -1.12 13.65
C ILE A 173 -8.14 -2.32 12.69
N ALA A 174 -7.58 -3.47 13.09
CA ALA A 174 -7.62 -4.69 12.31
C ALA A 174 -9.05 -5.21 12.08
N GLU A 175 -9.87 -5.29 13.13
CA GLU A 175 -11.28 -5.70 13.04
C GLU A 175 -12.07 -4.80 12.09
N ILE A 176 -11.95 -3.47 12.25
CA ILE A 176 -12.63 -2.49 11.40
C ILE A 176 -12.16 -2.61 9.94
N SER A 177 -10.84 -2.71 9.73
CA SER A 177 -10.28 -2.86 8.38
C SER A 177 -10.76 -4.16 7.72
N GLN A 178 -10.77 -5.27 8.45
CA GLN A 178 -11.24 -6.56 7.94
C GLN A 178 -12.73 -6.53 7.56
N LEU A 179 -13.57 -5.93 8.39
CA LEU A 179 -15.01 -5.78 8.08
C LEU A 179 -15.22 -4.93 6.82
N ILE A 180 -14.47 -3.83 6.68
CA ILE A 180 -14.54 -3.00 5.47
C ILE A 180 -14.05 -3.78 4.24
N GLN A 181 -12.96 -4.51 4.35
CA GLN A 181 -12.44 -5.37 3.26
C GLN A 181 -13.47 -6.40 2.80
N GLN A 182 -14.19 -7.01 3.72
CA GLN A 182 -15.21 -8.01 3.40
C GLN A 182 -16.47 -7.42 2.79
N ARG A 183 -16.81 -6.18 3.12
CA ARG A 183 -18.12 -5.59 2.85
C ARG A 183 -18.08 -4.27 2.08
N TYR A 184 -16.94 -3.84 1.55
CA TYR A 184 -16.81 -2.53 0.87
C TYR A 184 -17.74 -2.36 -0.33
N THR A 185 -18.14 -3.45 -0.98
CA THR A 185 -19.09 -3.42 -2.10
C THR A 185 -20.54 -3.24 -1.65
N GLU A 186 -20.83 -3.49 -0.36
CA GLU A 186 -22.16 -3.32 0.21
C GLU A 186 -22.41 -1.85 0.60
N ASN A 187 -23.67 -1.50 0.78
CA ASN A 187 -24.04 -0.17 1.28
C ASN A 187 -23.98 -0.12 2.82
N ILE A 188 -22.77 -0.31 3.37
CA ILE A 188 -22.55 -0.28 4.82
C ILE A 188 -22.60 1.14 5.38
N THR A 189 -23.21 1.28 6.54
CA THR A 189 -23.28 2.54 7.29
C THR A 189 -22.35 2.53 8.50
N LEU A 190 -21.96 3.73 8.96
CA LEU A 190 -21.15 3.86 10.19
C LEU A 190 -21.89 3.24 11.41
N LYS A 191 -23.24 3.26 11.40
CA LYS A 191 -24.03 2.66 12.48
C LYS A 191 -23.93 1.15 12.48
N GLU A 192 -24.11 0.49 11.34
CA GLU A 192 -23.96 -0.97 11.21
C GLU A 192 -22.56 -1.42 11.61
N LEU A 193 -21.53 -0.71 11.11
CA LEU A 193 -20.16 -1.01 11.50
C LEU A 193 -19.93 -0.83 13.00
N ALA A 194 -20.50 0.20 13.63
CA ALA A 194 -20.41 0.45 15.06
C ALA A 194 -21.06 -0.67 15.89
N ASP A 195 -22.24 -1.12 15.44
CA ASP A 195 -22.96 -2.23 16.09
C ASP A 195 -22.15 -3.54 16.02
N GLU A 196 -21.52 -3.85 14.87
CA GLU A 196 -20.69 -5.06 14.68
C GLU A 196 -19.42 -5.04 15.54
N VAL A 197 -18.74 -3.91 15.66
CA VAL A 197 -17.52 -3.78 16.49
C VAL A 197 -17.83 -3.41 17.95
N HIS A 198 -19.09 -3.45 18.34
CA HIS A 198 -19.58 -3.12 19.69
C HIS A 198 -19.12 -1.76 20.22
N LEU A 199 -19.23 -0.74 19.38
CA LEU A 199 -18.87 0.65 19.68
C LEU A 199 -20.08 1.59 19.51
N SER A 200 -20.05 2.71 20.22
CA SER A 200 -20.99 3.79 19.92
C SER A 200 -20.59 4.52 18.62
N VAL A 201 -21.58 4.96 17.85
CA VAL A 201 -21.35 5.73 16.60
C VAL A 201 -20.46 6.97 16.82
N PRO A 202 -20.64 7.80 17.87
CA PRO A 202 -19.76 8.93 18.12
C PRO A 202 -18.31 8.52 18.39
N TYR A 203 -18.11 7.41 19.13
CA TYR A 203 -16.76 6.91 19.39
C TYR A 203 -16.11 6.41 18.11
N LEU A 204 -16.81 5.60 17.29
CA LEU A 204 -16.27 5.08 16.04
C LEU A 204 -15.99 6.21 15.04
N SER A 205 -16.86 7.24 14.98
CA SER A 205 -16.61 8.42 14.13
C SER A 205 -15.31 9.13 14.51
N LYS A 206 -15.07 9.35 15.80
CA LYS A 206 -13.84 9.93 16.29
C LYS A 206 -12.64 8.99 16.02
N PHE A 207 -12.83 7.70 16.23
CA PHE A 207 -11.81 6.68 15.99
C PHE A 207 -11.30 6.68 14.54
N PHE A 208 -12.19 6.85 13.56
CA PHE A 208 -11.79 6.98 12.16
C PHE A 208 -10.87 8.19 11.93
N VAL A 209 -11.22 9.34 12.48
CA VAL A 209 -10.39 10.55 12.35
C VAL A 209 -9.05 10.38 13.07
N ASP A 210 -9.06 9.83 14.30
CA ASP A 210 -7.87 9.70 15.12
C ASP A 210 -6.87 8.65 14.61
N TYR A 211 -7.35 7.57 13.95
CA TYR A 211 -6.50 6.42 13.58
C TYR A 211 -6.42 6.14 12.07
N PHE A 212 -7.37 6.63 11.27
CA PHE A 212 -7.35 6.52 9.81
C PHE A 212 -7.17 7.88 9.12
N GLY A 213 -7.03 8.97 9.88
CA GLY A 213 -6.82 10.32 9.35
C GLY A 213 -8.03 10.92 8.61
N MET A 214 -9.16 10.21 8.53
CA MET A 214 -10.35 10.65 7.79
C MET A 214 -11.64 10.06 8.37
N ASN A 215 -12.78 10.58 7.96
CA ASN A 215 -14.07 9.98 8.36
C ASN A 215 -14.34 8.65 7.62
N PHE A 216 -15.24 7.84 8.19
CA PHE A 216 -15.62 6.53 7.67
C PHE A 216 -16.00 6.53 6.19
N LEU A 217 -16.84 7.47 5.75
CA LEU A 217 -17.31 7.50 4.37
C LEU A 217 -16.18 7.81 3.40
N SER A 218 -15.29 8.71 3.76
CA SER A 218 -14.08 9.01 2.99
C SER A 218 -13.17 7.79 2.89
N TYR A 219 -12.95 7.09 4.00
CA TYR A 219 -12.17 5.86 4.04
C TYR A 219 -12.77 4.76 3.16
N LEU A 220 -14.05 4.48 3.30
CA LEU A 220 -14.76 3.50 2.48
C LEU A 220 -14.68 3.84 0.99
N ASN A 221 -14.86 5.12 0.64
CA ASN A 221 -14.80 5.57 -0.75
C ASN A 221 -13.37 5.50 -1.32
N GLN A 222 -12.33 5.78 -0.53
CA GLN A 222 -10.94 5.57 -0.95
C GLN A 222 -10.64 4.08 -1.17
N TYR A 223 -11.14 3.23 -0.29
CA TYR A 223 -11.00 1.78 -0.44
C TYR A 223 -11.67 1.26 -1.72
N ARG A 224 -12.90 1.68 -1.99
CA ARG A 224 -13.63 1.40 -3.23
C ARG A 224 -12.90 1.92 -4.48
N LEU A 225 -12.35 3.15 -4.39
CA LEU A 225 -11.62 3.77 -5.48
C LEU A 225 -10.37 2.94 -5.84
N MET A 226 -9.63 2.50 -4.85
CA MET A 226 -8.47 1.62 -5.04
C MET A 226 -8.83 0.35 -5.82
N HIS A 227 -9.91 -0.35 -5.44
CA HIS A 227 -10.37 -1.55 -6.13
C HIS A 227 -10.88 -1.25 -7.55
N ALA A 228 -11.63 -0.16 -7.72
CA ALA A 228 -12.09 0.27 -9.05
C ALA A 228 -10.92 0.57 -9.99
N MET A 229 -9.88 1.23 -9.50
CA MET A 229 -8.68 1.52 -10.29
C MET A 229 -7.91 0.24 -10.66
N GLN A 230 -7.79 -0.70 -9.73
CA GLN A 230 -7.19 -2.00 -10.00
C GLN A 230 -7.98 -2.72 -11.09
N GLU A 231 -9.30 -2.79 -10.98
CA GLU A 231 -10.16 -3.43 -11.97
C GLU A 231 -10.10 -2.75 -13.34
N LEU A 232 -10.07 -1.40 -13.39
CA LEU A 232 -9.83 -0.64 -14.63
C LEU A 232 -8.53 -1.03 -15.33
N SER A 233 -7.49 -1.34 -14.55
CA SER A 233 -6.14 -1.63 -15.08
C SER A 233 -6.02 -3.05 -15.65
N ILE A 234 -6.82 -4.01 -15.15
CA ILE A 234 -6.70 -5.45 -15.49
C ILE A 234 -7.86 -5.99 -16.33
N THR A 235 -8.97 -5.25 -16.45
CA THR A 235 -10.15 -5.68 -17.20
C THR A 235 -10.57 -4.68 -18.29
N ASP A 236 -11.38 -5.16 -19.23
CA ASP A 236 -12.04 -4.33 -20.25
C ASP A 236 -13.50 -4.00 -19.89
N LYS A 237 -13.94 -4.27 -18.65
CA LYS A 237 -15.28 -3.92 -18.16
C LYS A 237 -15.61 -2.46 -18.45
N ASN A 238 -16.88 -2.14 -18.69
CA ASN A 238 -17.28 -0.75 -18.85
C ASN A 238 -17.19 0.00 -17.49
N ILE A 239 -17.24 1.34 -17.55
CA ILE A 239 -17.03 2.19 -16.37
C ILE A 239 -18.16 2.02 -15.35
N ASP A 240 -19.39 1.78 -15.81
CA ASP A 240 -20.55 1.58 -14.95
C ASP A 240 -20.44 0.24 -14.20
N GLU A 241 -20.03 -0.83 -14.87
CA GLU A 241 -19.76 -2.14 -14.24
C GLU A 241 -18.66 -2.03 -13.18
N VAL A 242 -17.52 -1.44 -13.52
CA VAL A 242 -16.42 -1.23 -12.57
C VAL A 242 -16.89 -0.46 -11.32
N ALA A 243 -17.66 0.62 -11.51
CA ALA A 243 -18.17 1.41 -10.40
C ALA A 243 -19.08 0.59 -9.48
N ILE A 244 -20.03 -0.16 -10.05
CA ILE A 244 -20.99 -0.97 -9.28
C ILE A 244 -20.27 -2.13 -8.58
N ASP A 245 -19.41 -2.87 -9.29
CA ASP A 245 -18.67 -4.01 -8.75
C ASP A 245 -17.74 -3.57 -7.60
N SER A 246 -17.24 -2.33 -7.65
CA SER A 246 -16.42 -1.74 -6.58
C SER A 246 -17.25 -1.07 -5.46
N GLY A 247 -18.58 -1.19 -5.48
CA GLY A 247 -19.47 -0.72 -4.42
C GLY A 247 -19.84 0.76 -4.46
N PHE A 248 -19.56 1.47 -5.57
CA PHE A 248 -20.05 2.83 -5.74
C PHE A 248 -21.57 2.83 -6.05
N PRO A 249 -22.32 3.82 -5.55
CA PRO A 249 -23.76 3.89 -5.80
C PRO A 249 -24.10 4.10 -7.28
N ASN A 250 -23.16 4.67 -8.05
CA ASN A 250 -23.26 4.88 -9.49
C ASN A 250 -21.89 5.29 -10.05
N SER A 251 -21.76 5.25 -11.38
CA SER A 251 -20.52 5.65 -12.06
C SER A 251 -20.17 7.13 -11.89
N HIS A 252 -21.14 8.00 -11.71
CA HIS A 252 -20.89 9.43 -11.49
C HIS A 252 -20.10 9.67 -10.19
N ALA A 253 -20.46 8.99 -9.10
CA ALA A 253 -19.75 9.07 -7.83
C ALA A 253 -18.27 8.61 -7.98
N PHE A 254 -18.07 7.49 -8.65
CA PHE A 254 -16.73 6.97 -8.95
C PHE A 254 -15.91 7.95 -9.80
N VAL A 255 -16.46 8.40 -10.94
CA VAL A 255 -15.77 9.33 -11.86
C VAL A 255 -15.41 10.64 -11.17
N THR A 256 -16.33 11.17 -10.37
CA THR A 256 -16.11 12.42 -9.61
C THR A 256 -14.96 12.26 -8.61
N LEU A 257 -14.95 11.16 -7.86
CA LEU A 257 -13.90 10.89 -6.89
C LEU A 257 -12.55 10.64 -7.59
N LEU A 258 -12.51 9.82 -8.63
CA LEU A 258 -11.28 9.56 -9.41
C LEU A 258 -10.71 10.86 -9.97
N LYS A 259 -11.55 11.71 -10.57
CA LYS A 259 -11.11 13.00 -11.11
C LYS A 259 -10.60 13.93 -10.02
N LYS A 260 -11.25 13.94 -8.85
CA LYS A 260 -10.80 14.75 -7.70
C LYS A 260 -9.43 14.30 -7.20
N GLU A 261 -9.23 12.99 -7.00
CA GLU A 261 -8.02 12.44 -6.37
C GLU A 261 -6.85 12.33 -7.36
N TYR A 262 -7.13 11.92 -8.60
CA TYR A 262 -6.09 11.62 -9.62
C TYR A 262 -6.05 12.62 -10.79
N GLY A 263 -7.00 13.57 -10.85
CA GLY A 263 -7.03 14.61 -11.90
C GLY A 263 -7.37 14.10 -13.29
N MET A 264 -7.74 12.81 -13.45
CA MET A 264 -8.01 12.15 -14.73
C MET A 264 -9.34 11.42 -14.75
N LEU A 265 -9.82 11.12 -15.96
CA LEU A 265 -11.03 10.33 -16.17
C LEU A 265 -10.69 8.82 -16.24
N PRO A 266 -11.66 7.91 -15.94
CA PRO A 266 -11.41 6.47 -16.00
C PRO A 266 -10.86 5.96 -17.33
N LYS A 267 -11.35 6.53 -18.46
CA LYS A 267 -10.85 6.17 -19.80
C LYS A 267 -9.40 6.60 -20.02
N GLU A 268 -9.01 7.74 -19.46
CA GLU A 268 -7.63 8.26 -19.53
C GLU A 268 -6.72 7.37 -18.70
N TYR A 269 -7.12 7.04 -17.47
CA TYR A 269 -6.39 6.14 -16.59
C TYR A 269 -6.18 4.77 -17.23
N ARG A 270 -7.24 4.13 -17.77
CA ARG A 270 -7.13 2.84 -18.47
C ARG A 270 -6.18 2.91 -19.66
N ARG A 271 -6.21 3.99 -20.43
CA ARG A 271 -5.32 4.18 -21.58
C ARG A 271 -3.86 4.31 -21.16
N GLU A 272 -3.59 5.01 -20.06
CA GLU A 272 -2.24 5.16 -19.51
C GLU A 272 -1.72 3.81 -19.03
N GLN A 273 -2.51 3.08 -18.25
CA GLN A 273 -2.14 1.74 -17.78
C GLN A 273 -1.86 0.75 -18.94
N LYS A 274 -2.62 0.79 -20.03
CA LYS A 274 -2.37 -0.03 -21.21
C LYS A 274 -1.07 0.36 -21.93
N LYS A 275 -0.73 1.65 -22.01
CA LYS A 275 0.54 2.12 -22.59
C LYS A 275 1.73 1.66 -21.74
N GLU A 276 1.64 1.75 -20.44
CA GLU A 276 2.67 1.32 -19.51
C GLU A 276 2.94 -0.18 -19.63
N LYS A 277 1.90 -1.02 -19.70
CA LYS A 277 2.03 -2.47 -19.94
C LYS A 277 2.69 -2.78 -21.28
N GLN A 278 2.40 -2.05 -22.35
CA GLN A 278 3.01 -2.23 -23.66
C GLN A 278 4.49 -1.85 -23.67
N GLN A 279 4.86 -0.75 -23.01
CA GLN A 279 6.27 -0.32 -22.90
C GLN A 279 7.11 -1.31 -22.07
N THR A 280 6.53 -1.87 -21.02
CA THR A 280 7.17 -2.91 -20.21
C THR A 280 7.44 -4.19 -21.02
N ASN A 281 6.55 -4.57 -21.92
CA ASN A 281 6.75 -5.72 -22.80
C ASN A 281 7.83 -5.50 -23.86
N VAL A 282 8.07 -4.27 -24.31
CA VAL A 282 9.15 -3.95 -25.27
C VAL A 282 10.54 -4.06 -24.62
N ILE A 283 10.67 -3.77 -23.34
CA ILE A 283 11.92 -3.91 -22.58
C ILE A 283 12.26 -5.40 -22.34
N LYS A 284 11.26 -6.28 -22.25
CA LYS A 284 11.47 -7.74 -22.15
C LYS A 284 12.01 -8.40 -23.43
N LEU A 285 11.97 -7.71 -24.57
CA LEU A 285 12.36 -8.22 -25.89
C LEU A 285 13.72 -7.66 -26.39
N ARG A 286 14.42 -6.90 -25.57
CA ARG A 286 15.78 -6.41 -25.82
C ARG A 286 16.72 -6.85 -24.69
#